data_7416b24f268d4d7d612205f86e203f25
#
_entry.id   7416b24f268d4d7d612205f86e203f25
#
_cell.length_a   1.000
_cell.length_b   1.000
_cell.length_c   1.000
_cell.angle_alpha   90.00
_cell.angle_beta   90.00
_cell.angle_gamma   90.00
#
_symmetry.space_group_name_H-M   'P 1'
#
loop_
_entity.id
_entity.type
_entity.pdbx_description
1 polymer ?
#
loop_
_entity_poly.entity_id
_entity_poly.type
_entity_poly.pdbx_seq_one_letter_code
_entity_poly.pdbx_strand_id
1 'polypeptide(L)'
;MKERNLFLFDFDGVLADSLDLYAEAVARCLLRIGTPIVKNREDYIALFEGNFYESMAAKGVDLVAFAGAAKEILPGINYDAMKPFDWLIPVLEALQKDHLLVVISSNGLPTISKMLERFGFDRFFQEILGSDFLFSKKDKIAHALSKYGIDRKRAFYIGD
;
A
#
# COMPACT_ATOMS: atom_id res chain seq x y z
N MET A 1 21.85 17.65 19.65
CA MET A 1 20.63 16.87 19.39
C MET A 1 20.88 15.94 18.21
N LYS A 2 20.53 14.68 18.35
CA LYS A 2 20.54 13.76 17.20
C LYS A 2 19.59 14.28 16.13
N GLU A 3 20.07 14.46 14.93
CA GLU A 3 19.22 14.88 13.81
C GLU A 3 18.22 13.76 13.45
N ARG A 4 16.94 14.07 13.46
CA ARG A 4 15.88 13.12 13.09
C ARG A 4 15.86 12.88 11.58
N ASN A 5 15.71 11.64 11.18
CA ASN A 5 15.37 11.23 9.82
C ASN A 5 13.86 10.96 9.71
N LEU A 6 13.36 10.96 8.49
CA LEU A 6 11.98 10.60 8.16
C LEU A 6 11.98 9.28 7.38
N PHE A 7 11.28 8.29 7.90
CA PHE A 7 11.05 7.01 7.23
C PHE A 7 9.59 6.93 6.77
N LEU A 8 9.42 6.74 5.50
CA LEU A 8 8.12 6.70 4.82
C LEU A 8 7.89 5.27 4.34
N PHE A 9 6.96 4.58 4.96
CA PHE A 9 6.67 3.17 4.68
C PHE A 9 5.45 3.04 3.78
N ASP A 10 5.57 2.28 2.71
CA ASP A 10 4.39 1.73 2.04
C ASP A 10 3.70 0.73 2.96
N PHE A 11 2.43 0.45 2.70
CA PHE A 11 1.67 -0.51 3.49
C PHE A 11 1.69 -1.90 2.85
N ASP A 12 1.16 -2.01 1.63
CA ASP A 12 1.04 -3.28 0.92
C ASP A 12 2.41 -3.80 0.48
N GLY A 13 2.72 -5.05 0.80
CA GLY A 13 4.01 -5.68 0.49
C GLY A 13 5.18 -5.22 1.36
N VAL A 14 4.97 -4.26 2.27
CA VAL A 14 6.01 -3.70 3.17
C VAL A 14 5.68 -3.93 4.63
N LEU A 15 4.53 -3.46 5.10
CA LEU A 15 4.04 -3.67 6.47
C LEU A 15 3.11 -4.88 6.57
N ALA A 16 2.40 -5.17 5.48
CA ALA A 16 1.42 -6.25 5.40
C ALA A 16 1.65 -7.16 4.19
N ASP A 17 1.49 -8.44 4.40
CA ASP A 17 1.40 -9.45 3.34
C ASP A 17 -0.02 -9.43 2.77
N SER A 18 -0.21 -8.63 1.73
CA SER A 18 -1.49 -8.39 1.06
C SER A 18 -1.53 -8.95 -0.36
N LEU A 19 -0.43 -9.54 -0.83
CA LEU A 19 -0.28 -9.95 -2.23
C LEU A 19 -1.36 -10.92 -2.69
N ASP A 20 -1.54 -12.02 -1.95
CA ASP A 20 -2.51 -13.06 -2.33
C ASP A 20 -3.95 -12.56 -2.23
N LEU A 21 -4.24 -11.70 -1.25
CA LEU A 21 -5.56 -11.09 -1.08
C LEU A 21 -5.95 -10.24 -2.30
N TYR A 22 -5.05 -9.39 -2.76
CA TYR A 22 -5.32 -8.56 -3.94
C TYR A 22 -5.25 -9.34 -5.24
N ALA A 23 -4.37 -10.34 -5.36
CA ALA A 23 -4.33 -11.25 -6.51
C ALA A 23 -5.68 -11.95 -6.71
N GLU A 24 -6.25 -12.49 -5.65
CA GLU A 24 -7.58 -13.10 -5.67
C GLU A 24 -8.68 -12.10 -6.05
N ALA A 25 -8.67 -10.91 -5.45
CA ALA A 25 -9.66 -9.88 -5.73
C ALA A 25 -9.61 -9.42 -7.19
N VAL A 26 -8.41 -9.19 -7.73
CA VAL A 26 -8.22 -8.81 -9.14
C VAL A 26 -8.64 -9.94 -10.07
N ALA A 27 -8.29 -11.19 -9.77
CA ALA A 27 -8.72 -12.35 -10.55
C ALA A 27 -10.25 -12.46 -10.61
N ARG A 28 -10.95 -12.21 -9.51
CA ARG A 28 -12.43 -12.17 -9.46
C ARG A 28 -13.00 -11.04 -10.31
N CYS A 29 -12.40 -9.86 -10.27
CA CYS A 29 -12.83 -8.74 -11.13
C CYS A 29 -12.68 -9.07 -12.61
N LEU A 30 -11.54 -9.63 -12.99
CA LEU A 30 -11.22 -10.00 -14.37
C LEU A 30 -12.10 -11.14 -14.88
N LEU A 31 -12.38 -12.13 -14.05
CA LEU A 31 -13.32 -13.20 -14.38
C LEU A 31 -14.72 -12.65 -14.63
N ARG A 32 -15.20 -11.73 -13.80
CA ARG A 32 -16.52 -11.11 -13.93
C ARG A 32 -16.71 -10.36 -15.25
N ILE A 33 -15.66 -9.72 -15.75
CA ILE A 33 -15.71 -8.98 -17.02
C ILE A 33 -15.33 -9.84 -18.24
N GLY A 34 -15.10 -11.14 -18.05
CA GLY A 34 -14.82 -12.08 -19.14
C GLY A 34 -13.39 -12.04 -19.67
N THR A 35 -12.45 -11.46 -18.95
CA THR A 35 -11.02 -11.37 -19.32
C THR A 35 -10.12 -11.99 -18.23
N PRO A 36 -10.17 -13.30 -17.97
CA PRO A 36 -9.47 -13.95 -16.85
C PRO A 36 -7.97 -14.15 -17.15
N ILE A 37 -7.22 -13.07 -17.24
CA ILE A 37 -5.78 -13.07 -17.51
C ILE A 37 -4.91 -13.36 -16.26
N VAL A 38 -5.47 -13.29 -15.07
CA VAL A 38 -4.81 -13.65 -13.80
C VAL A 38 -5.39 -14.97 -13.30
N LYS A 39 -4.58 -16.03 -13.32
CA LYS A 39 -4.97 -17.39 -12.90
C LYS A 39 -4.21 -17.85 -11.66
N ASN A 40 -3.09 -17.21 -11.37
CA ASN A 40 -2.20 -17.53 -10.26
C ASN A 40 -1.47 -16.25 -9.79
N ARG A 41 -0.65 -16.40 -8.75
CA ARG A 41 0.13 -15.32 -8.14
C ARG A 41 1.12 -14.69 -9.14
N GLU A 42 1.77 -15.52 -9.95
CA GLU A 42 2.77 -15.09 -10.93
C GLU A 42 2.15 -14.20 -12.01
N ASP A 43 0.96 -14.55 -12.49
CA ASP A 43 0.23 -13.74 -13.47
C ASP A 43 -0.11 -12.35 -12.89
N TYR A 44 -0.47 -12.29 -11.59
CA TYR A 44 -0.76 -11.04 -10.91
C TYR A 44 0.50 -10.19 -10.76
N ILE A 45 1.62 -10.78 -10.31
CA ILE A 45 2.91 -10.09 -10.16
C ILE A 45 3.38 -9.53 -11.50
N ALA A 46 3.23 -10.28 -12.59
CA ALA A 46 3.63 -9.84 -13.93
C ALA A 46 2.92 -8.56 -14.41
N LEU A 47 1.76 -8.20 -13.84
CA LEU A 47 1.09 -6.94 -14.15
C LEU A 47 1.87 -5.72 -13.63
N PHE A 48 2.79 -5.90 -12.70
CA PHE A 48 3.59 -4.84 -12.09
C PHE A 48 5.00 -4.69 -12.68
N GLU A 49 5.36 -5.46 -13.72
CA GLU A 49 6.62 -5.26 -14.45
C GLU A 49 6.71 -3.88 -15.13
N GLY A 50 5.57 -3.19 -15.23
CA GLY A 50 5.42 -1.81 -15.66
C GLY A 50 4.29 -1.13 -14.89
N ASN A 51 3.49 -0.34 -15.58
CA ASN A 51 2.28 0.23 -15.00
C ASN A 51 1.17 -0.84 -15.00
N PHE A 52 0.58 -1.11 -13.84
CA PHE A 52 -0.46 -2.12 -13.63
C PHE A 52 -1.63 -2.00 -14.63
N TYR A 53 -2.15 -0.78 -14.81
CA TYR A 53 -3.29 -0.55 -15.70
C TYR A 53 -2.89 -0.64 -17.18
N GLU A 54 -1.70 -0.16 -17.53
CA GLU A 54 -1.18 -0.30 -18.91
C GLU A 54 -0.94 -1.76 -19.26
N SER A 55 -0.41 -2.55 -18.32
CA SER A 55 -0.22 -4.00 -18.50
C SER A 55 -1.53 -4.73 -18.72
N MET A 56 -2.58 -4.37 -17.96
CA MET A 56 -3.92 -4.93 -18.17
C MET A 56 -4.51 -4.53 -19.52
N ALA A 57 -4.41 -3.26 -19.90
CA ALA A 57 -4.91 -2.77 -21.19
C ALA A 57 -4.20 -3.46 -22.37
N ALA A 58 -2.88 -3.63 -22.30
CA ALA A 58 -2.10 -4.36 -23.30
C ALA A 58 -2.51 -5.84 -23.45
N LYS A 59 -3.06 -6.43 -22.40
CA LYS A 59 -3.64 -7.78 -22.42
C LYS A 59 -5.14 -7.82 -22.78
N GLY A 60 -5.71 -6.71 -23.24
CA GLY A 60 -7.08 -6.62 -23.73
C GLY A 60 -8.14 -6.41 -22.66
N VAL A 61 -7.76 -5.98 -21.45
CA VAL A 61 -8.71 -5.67 -20.38
C VAL A 61 -9.39 -4.32 -20.64
N ASP A 62 -10.70 -4.28 -20.61
CA ASP A 62 -11.48 -3.05 -20.55
C ASP A 62 -11.35 -2.44 -19.14
N LEU A 63 -10.58 -1.36 -19.01
CA LEU A 63 -10.32 -0.73 -17.73
C LEU A 63 -11.55 -0.08 -17.08
N VAL A 64 -12.52 0.36 -17.87
CA VAL A 64 -13.79 0.92 -17.37
C VAL A 64 -14.63 -0.20 -16.76
N ALA A 65 -14.76 -1.31 -17.46
CA ALA A 65 -15.46 -2.50 -16.96
C ALA A 65 -14.76 -3.05 -15.70
N PHE A 66 -13.42 -3.09 -15.70
CA PHE A 66 -12.64 -3.52 -14.55
C PHE A 66 -12.88 -2.62 -13.32
N ALA A 67 -12.86 -1.30 -13.49
CA ALA A 67 -13.14 -0.35 -12.42
C ALA A 67 -14.56 -0.52 -11.84
N GLY A 68 -15.55 -0.81 -12.72
CA GLY A 68 -16.91 -1.14 -12.29
C GLY A 68 -16.97 -2.41 -11.44
N ALA A 69 -16.34 -3.48 -11.89
CA ALA A 69 -16.26 -4.73 -11.13
C ALA A 69 -15.51 -4.55 -9.79
N ALA A 70 -14.43 -3.79 -9.79
CA ALA A 70 -13.67 -3.48 -8.58
C ALA A 70 -14.51 -2.76 -7.53
N LYS A 71 -15.32 -1.77 -7.92
CA LYS A 71 -16.23 -1.07 -7.00
C LYS A 71 -17.22 -2.00 -6.29
N GLU A 72 -17.62 -3.09 -6.95
CA GLU A 72 -18.55 -4.07 -6.37
C GLU A 72 -17.84 -5.14 -5.53
N ILE A 73 -16.64 -5.56 -5.93
CA ILE A 73 -15.92 -6.69 -5.34
C ILE A 73 -15.02 -6.25 -4.18
N LEU A 74 -14.27 -5.15 -4.32
CA LEU A 74 -13.29 -4.71 -3.31
C LEU A 74 -13.90 -4.43 -1.93
N PRO A 75 -15.12 -3.86 -1.79
CA PRO A 75 -15.72 -3.68 -0.47
C PRO A 75 -15.98 -4.99 0.29
N GLY A 76 -16.09 -6.11 -0.41
CA GLY A 76 -16.29 -7.44 0.16
C GLY A 76 -15.00 -8.23 0.46
N ILE A 77 -13.83 -7.63 0.29
CA ILE A 77 -12.56 -8.28 0.60
C ILE A 77 -12.46 -8.52 2.11
N ASN A 78 -12.04 -9.73 2.48
CA ASN A 78 -11.75 -10.06 3.87
C ASN A 78 -10.36 -9.53 4.27
N TYR A 79 -10.26 -8.25 4.59
CA TYR A 79 -9.02 -7.65 5.09
C TYR A 79 -8.50 -8.30 6.36
N ASP A 80 -9.35 -9.00 7.11
CA ASP A 80 -8.95 -9.72 8.33
C ASP A 80 -8.07 -10.94 8.04
N ALA A 81 -8.03 -11.41 6.79
CA ALA A 81 -7.10 -12.44 6.34
C ALA A 81 -5.67 -11.92 6.09
N MET A 82 -5.49 -10.60 5.99
CA MET A 82 -4.18 -9.97 5.79
C MET A 82 -3.31 -10.16 7.02
N LYS A 83 -2.04 -10.51 6.82
CA LYS A 83 -1.07 -10.75 7.88
C LYS A 83 -0.02 -9.64 7.91
N PRO A 84 0.42 -9.22 9.11
CA PRO A 84 1.56 -8.31 9.22
C PRO A 84 2.88 -9.05 8.95
N PHE A 85 3.90 -8.30 8.58
CA PHE A 85 5.27 -8.77 8.67
C PHE A 85 5.83 -8.55 10.09
N ASP A 86 5.50 -9.44 11.01
CA ASP A 86 5.81 -9.31 12.45
C ASP A 86 7.29 -9.13 12.77
N TRP A 87 8.16 -9.64 11.91
CA TRP A 87 9.61 -9.47 12.05
C TRP A 87 10.07 -8.00 11.96
N LEU A 88 9.20 -7.10 11.50
CA LEU A 88 9.47 -5.66 11.48
C LEU A 88 9.37 -4.99 12.86
N ILE A 89 8.68 -5.60 13.81
CA ILE A 89 8.45 -4.98 15.13
C ILE A 89 9.74 -4.46 15.77
N PRO A 90 10.81 -5.27 15.91
CA PRO A 90 12.05 -4.77 16.51
C PRO A 90 12.71 -3.62 15.74
N VAL A 91 12.56 -3.61 14.41
CA VAL A 91 13.08 -2.54 13.54
C VAL A 91 12.29 -1.25 13.76
N LEU A 92 10.95 -1.32 13.76
CA LEU A 92 10.08 -0.17 13.99
C LEU A 92 10.30 0.41 15.41
N GLU A 93 10.44 -0.45 16.42
CA GLU A 93 10.77 -0.04 17.78
C GLU A 93 12.11 0.68 17.89
N ALA A 94 13.12 0.23 17.17
CA ALA A 94 14.43 0.89 17.14
C ALA A 94 14.36 2.24 16.44
N LEU A 95 13.70 2.31 15.28
CA LEU A 95 13.62 3.52 14.47
C LEU A 95 12.82 4.63 15.15
N GLN A 96 11.67 4.30 15.77
CA GLN A 96 10.80 5.32 16.37
C GLN A 96 11.43 6.08 17.54
N LYS A 97 12.48 5.53 18.17
CA LYS A 97 13.17 6.18 19.30
C LYS A 97 13.82 7.51 18.91
N ASP A 98 14.41 7.54 17.72
CA ASP A 98 15.22 8.68 17.27
C ASP A 98 14.68 9.33 15.99
N HIS A 99 13.69 8.73 15.32
CA HIS A 99 13.25 9.10 13.97
C HIS A 99 11.74 9.24 13.87
N LEU A 100 11.28 9.83 12.77
CA LEU A 100 9.87 9.97 12.42
C LEU A 100 9.49 8.87 11.43
N LEU A 101 8.38 8.17 11.71
CA LEU A 101 7.85 7.13 10.86
C LEU A 101 6.45 7.51 10.37
N VAL A 102 6.22 7.43 9.07
CA VAL A 102 4.96 7.78 8.41
C VAL A 102 4.58 6.66 7.46
N VAL A 103 3.30 6.30 7.43
CA VAL A 103 2.77 5.37 6.43
C VAL A 103 2.26 6.15 5.22
N ILE A 104 2.62 5.69 4.03
CA ILE A 104 2.09 6.18 2.75
C ILE A 104 1.42 5.03 2.04
N SER A 105 0.13 5.15 1.75
CA SER A 105 -0.64 4.09 1.11
C SER A 105 -1.51 4.60 -0.04
N SER A 106 -1.73 3.75 -1.03
CA SER A 106 -2.75 3.94 -2.07
C SER A 106 -4.14 3.51 -1.62
N ASN A 107 -4.27 2.89 -0.44
CA ASN A 107 -5.54 2.57 0.20
C ASN A 107 -6.05 3.73 1.06
N GLY A 108 -7.34 3.71 1.36
CA GLY A 108 -7.99 4.73 2.21
C GLY A 108 -7.57 4.64 3.67
N LEU A 109 -7.54 5.80 4.34
CA LEU A 109 -7.16 5.94 5.75
C LEU A 109 -7.94 4.99 6.69
N PRO A 110 -9.28 4.81 6.58
CA PRO A 110 -10.01 3.94 7.50
C PRO A 110 -9.53 2.49 7.45
N THR A 111 -9.26 1.97 6.24
CA THR A 111 -8.77 0.60 6.06
C THR A 111 -7.38 0.42 6.66
N ILE A 112 -6.46 1.34 6.36
CA ILE A 112 -5.08 1.26 6.86
C ILE A 112 -5.02 1.41 8.37
N SER A 113 -5.76 2.37 8.94
CA SER A 113 -5.81 2.57 10.39
C SER A 113 -6.28 1.32 11.12
N LYS A 114 -7.39 0.71 10.66
CA LYS A 114 -7.90 -0.53 11.22
C LYS A 114 -6.88 -1.66 11.17
N MET A 115 -6.17 -1.80 10.04
CA MET A 115 -5.17 -2.86 9.89
C MET A 115 -3.94 -2.61 10.79
N LEU A 116 -3.45 -1.38 10.86
CA LEU A 116 -2.31 -1.05 11.73
C LEU A 116 -2.63 -1.28 13.21
N GLU A 117 -3.82 -0.89 13.67
CA GLU A 117 -4.29 -1.20 15.03
C GLU A 117 -4.32 -2.71 15.29
N ARG A 118 -4.91 -3.47 14.38
CA ARG A 118 -4.98 -4.92 14.49
C ARG A 118 -3.61 -5.59 14.54
N PHE A 119 -2.63 -5.04 13.81
CA PHE A 119 -1.25 -5.54 13.79
C PHE A 119 -0.41 -5.05 14.99
N GLY A 120 -0.93 -4.09 15.77
CA GLY A 120 -0.16 -3.42 16.82
C GLY A 120 0.95 -2.50 16.28
N PHE A 121 0.83 -2.07 15.03
CA PHE A 121 1.80 -1.19 14.36
C PHE A 121 1.45 0.29 14.45
N ASP A 122 0.20 0.63 14.79
CA ASP A 122 -0.30 2.02 14.91
C ASP A 122 0.57 2.87 15.82
N ARG A 123 1.08 2.31 16.90
CA ARG A 123 1.93 2.96 17.89
C ARG A 123 3.30 3.45 17.35
N PHE A 124 3.72 2.98 16.19
CA PHE A 124 5.04 3.32 15.64
C PHE A 124 5.00 4.55 14.73
N PHE A 125 3.85 4.87 14.18
CA PHE A 125 3.70 5.88 13.13
C PHE A 125 3.08 7.17 13.66
N GLN A 126 3.69 8.32 13.32
CA GLN A 126 3.17 9.64 13.64
C GLN A 126 1.98 10.01 12.76
N GLU A 127 1.91 9.45 11.55
CA GLU A 127 0.88 9.80 10.58
C GLU A 127 0.68 8.69 9.55
N ILE A 128 -0.53 8.62 9.04
CA ILE A 128 -0.93 7.75 7.94
C ILE A 128 -1.48 8.63 6.82
N LEU A 129 -0.85 8.57 5.65
CA LEU A 129 -1.25 9.31 4.46
C LEU A 129 -1.88 8.33 3.46
N GLY A 130 -3.20 8.26 3.47
CA GLY A 130 -4.01 7.42 2.59
C GLY A 130 -4.38 8.10 1.26
N SER A 131 -5.14 7.38 0.43
CA SER A 131 -5.62 7.90 -0.86
C SER A 131 -6.68 8.99 -0.73
N ASP A 132 -7.36 9.05 0.39
CA ASP A 132 -8.38 10.05 0.74
C ASP A 132 -7.78 11.41 1.11
N PHE A 133 -6.51 11.48 1.45
CA PHE A 133 -5.80 12.74 1.71
C PHE A 133 -5.20 13.33 0.43
N LEU A 134 -4.32 12.57 -0.25
CA LEU A 134 -3.70 12.90 -1.53
C LEU A 134 -3.59 11.63 -2.36
N PHE A 135 -3.82 11.73 -3.67
CA PHE A 135 -3.78 10.56 -4.54
C PHE A 135 -2.34 10.11 -4.84
N SER A 136 -1.47 11.05 -5.16
CA SER A 136 -0.08 10.77 -5.57
C SER A 136 0.83 10.47 -4.38
N LYS A 137 1.59 9.38 -4.44
CA LYS A 137 2.65 9.08 -3.44
C LYS A 137 3.70 10.19 -3.40
N LYS A 138 4.06 10.77 -4.54
CA LYS A 138 5.00 11.89 -4.64
C LYS A 138 4.53 13.10 -3.82
N ASP A 139 3.25 13.43 -3.92
CA ASP A 139 2.67 14.59 -3.21
C ASP A 139 2.57 14.31 -1.71
N LYS A 140 2.27 13.06 -1.30
CA LYS A 140 2.30 12.64 0.10
C LYS A 140 3.70 12.76 0.71
N ILE A 141 4.72 12.35 -0.04
CA ILE A 141 6.14 12.51 0.38
C ILE A 141 6.48 14.00 0.55
N ALA A 142 6.14 14.83 -0.42
CA ALA A 142 6.38 16.27 -0.36
C ALA A 142 5.68 16.91 0.83
N HIS A 143 4.43 16.52 1.11
CA HIS A 143 3.68 16.96 2.28
C HIS A 143 4.39 16.57 3.58
N ALA A 144 4.81 15.32 3.73
CA ALA A 144 5.49 14.87 4.94
C ALA A 144 6.83 15.60 5.17
N LEU A 145 7.63 15.79 4.12
CA LEU A 145 8.87 16.56 4.19
C LEU A 145 8.62 17.99 4.70
N SER A 146 7.63 18.67 4.12
CA SER A 146 7.26 20.04 4.51
C SER A 146 6.72 20.10 5.94
N LYS A 147 5.79 19.19 6.29
CA LYS A 147 5.15 19.17 7.61
C LYS A 147 6.14 18.96 8.75
N TYR A 148 7.09 18.06 8.56
CA TYR A 148 8.08 17.71 9.58
C TYR A 148 9.39 18.51 9.49
N GLY A 149 9.54 19.37 8.48
CA GLY A 149 10.75 20.18 8.27
C GLY A 149 12.00 19.35 8.03
N ILE A 150 11.85 18.20 7.35
CA ILE A 150 12.95 17.28 7.09
C ILE A 150 13.52 17.52 5.69
N ASP A 151 14.84 17.68 5.59
CA ASP A 151 15.53 17.75 4.30
C ASP A 151 15.39 16.41 3.54
N ARG A 152 15.22 16.51 2.23
CA ARG A 152 15.06 15.34 1.35
C ARG A 152 16.18 14.31 1.49
N LYS A 153 17.41 14.75 1.78
CA LYS A 153 18.56 13.87 1.99
C LYS A 153 18.47 13.03 3.25
N ARG A 154 17.52 13.36 4.13
CA ARG A 154 17.27 12.68 5.41
C ARG A 154 15.93 11.96 5.43
N ALA A 155 15.32 11.78 4.27
CA ALA A 155 14.10 11.03 4.10
C ALA A 155 14.37 9.74 3.32
N PHE A 156 13.78 8.65 3.81
CA PHE A 156 13.93 7.31 3.25
C PHE A 156 12.54 6.74 2.98
N TYR A 157 12.30 6.37 1.73
CA TYR A 157 11.08 5.68 1.33
C TYR A 157 11.35 4.18 1.26
N ILE A 158 10.52 3.41 1.95
CA ILE A 158 10.53 1.96 1.97
C ILE A 158 9.29 1.49 1.22
N GLY A 159 9.51 0.96 0.03
CA GLY A 159 8.48 0.43 -0.86
C GLY A 159 8.94 -0.86 -1.54
N ASP A 160 8.00 -1.55 -2.13
CA ASP A 160 8.23 -2.75 -2.94
C ASP A 160 8.51 -2.41 -4.43
#